data_53eedd249f608ebace204b6e5098d1af
#
_entry.id   53eedd249f608ebace204b6e5098d1af
#
_cell.length_a   1.000
_cell.length_b   1.000
_cell.length_c   1.000
_cell.angle_alpha   90.00
_cell.angle_beta   90.00
_cell.angle_gamma   90.00
#
_symmetry.space_group_name_H-M   'P 1'
#
loop_
_entity.id
_entity.type
_entity.pdbx_description
1 polymer ?
#
loop_
_entity_poly.entity_id
_entity_poly.type
_entity_poly.pdbx_seq_one_letter_code
_entity_poly.pdbx_strand_id
1 'polypeptide(L)'
;MSNLFGMIWTGVSGLNAAQTGISVTGNNIANMKTENYSRQTVELVTKKPQYTYNGAIGKGVDVAAIRREYDDLLAKSVRNSNSNYLYYNSMSSTLKSAMLYFNELESGSGLGDALKDYFNAWQDLSNSAPDDTSESLTKRTVLVEAADTLATKIKDGYQYLEDARNQCDITIQNEVNAINEITTQIAKLNKEIVAAEALGQPAN
;
A
#
# COMPACT_ATOMS: atom_id res chain seq x y z
N MET A 1 -27.28 -58.60 2.06
CA MET A 1 -27.88 -57.30 2.51
C MET A 1 -26.90 -56.13 2.57
N SER A 2 -25.69 -56.28 2.03
CA SER A 2 -24.66 -55.21 2.12
C SER A 2 -24.70 -54.15 0.99
N ASN A 3 -25.52 -54.35 -0.06
CA ASN A 3 -25.49 -53.41 -1.22
C ASN A 3 -26.32 -52.11 -1.03
N LEU A 4 -27.45 -52.18 -0.31
CA LEU A 4 -28.32 -51.00 -0.14
C LEU A 4 -27.67 -49.93 0.72
N PHE A 5 -27.06 -50.30 1.84
CA PHE A 5 -26.31 -49.36 2.69
C PHE A 5 -25.08 -48.78 1.97
N GLY A 6 -24.39 -49.59 1.16
CA GLY A 6 -23.28 -49.11 0.35
C GLY A 6 -23.68 -48.00 -0.64
N MET A 7 -24.84 -48.19 -1.31
CA MET A 7 -25.40 -47.17 -2.23
C MET A 7 -25.79 -45.88 -1.48
N ILE A 8 -26.44 -46.02 -0.32
CA ILE A 8 -26.78 -44.85 0.54
C ILE A 8 -25.52 -44.09 0.95
N TRP A 9 -24.50 -44.78 1.43
CA TRP A 9 -23.23 -44.16 1.82
C TRP A 9 -22.51 -43.48 0.66
N THR A 10 -22.58 -44.04 -0.54
CA THR A 10 -22.05 -43.41 -1.76
C THR A 10 -22.81 -42.14 -2.07
N GLY A 11 -24.14 -42.15 -2.00
CA GLY A 11 -24.94 -40.93 -2.17
C GLY A 11 -24.66 -39.85 -1.13
N VAL A 12 -24.57 -40.26 0.16
CA VAL A 12 -24.21 -39.32 1.25
C VAL A 12 -22.84 -38.71 1.04
N SER A 13 -21.85 -39.49 0.56
CA SER A 13 -20.51 -38.93 0.30
C SER A 13 -20.53 -37.88 -0.82
N GLY A 14 -21.32 -38.14 -1.88
CA GLY A 14 -21.51 -37.15 -2.94
C GLY A 14 -22.19 -35.87 -2.46
N LEU A 15 -23.24 -36.04 -1.62
CA LEU A 15 -23.95 -34.89 -1.02
C LEU A 15 -23.01 -34.02 -0.13
N ASN A 16 -22.23 -34.66 0.73
CA ASN A 16 -21.27 -33.95 1.58
C ASN A 16 -20.22 -33.22 0.76
N ALA A 17 -19.68 -33.82 -0.29
CA ALA A 17 -18.74 -33.17 -1.20
C ALA A 17 -19.37 -31.97 -1.92
N ALA A 18 -20.61 -32.11 -2.39
CA ALA A 18 -21.37 -31.02 -3.01
C ALA A 18 -21.64 -29.87 -2.02
N GLN A 19 -22.02 -30.19 -0.78
CA GLN A 19 -22.24 -29.19 0.27
C GLN A 19 -20.97 -28.42 0.61
N THR A 20 -19.83 -29.10 0.69
CA THR A 20 -18.52 -28.45 0.86
C THR A 20 -18.22 -27.53 -0.32
N GLY A 21 -18.45 -27.97 -1.55
CA GLY A 21 -18.27 -27.15 -2.75
C GLY A 21 -19.14 -25.89 -2.76
N ILE A 22 -20.41 -26.00 -2.35
CA ILE A 22 -21.32 -24.87 -2.22
C ILE A 22 -20.83 -23.90 -1.13
N SER A 23 -20.40 -24.41 0.02
CA SER A 23 -19.88 -23.60 1.12
C SER A 23 -18.63 -22.80 0.71
N VAL A 24 -17.69 -23.45 0.01
CA VAL A 24 -16.47 -22.80 -0.51
C VAL A 24 -16.82 -21.77 -1.58
N THR A 25 -17.75 -22.07 -2.47
CA THR A 25 -18.23 -21.13 -3.48
C THR A 25 -18.91 -19.91 -2.84
N GLY A 26 -19.75 -20.12 -1.83
CA GLY A 26 -20.38 -19.06 -1.06
C GLY A 26 -19.36 -18.15 -0.38
N ASN A 27 -18.33 -18.76 0.23
CA ASN A 27 -17.23 -18.01 0.83
C ASN A 27 -16.44 -17.18 -0.23
N ASN A 28 -16.16 -17.74 -1.40
CA ASN A 28 -15.51 -17.06 -2.49
C ASN A 28 -16.33 -15.85 -2.98
N ILE A 29 -17.64 -16.00 -3.10
CA ILE A 29 -18.54 -14.92 -3.52
C ILE A 29 -18.60 -13.81 -2.45
N ALA A 30 -18.73 -14.20 -1.17
CA ALA A 30 -18.79 -13.25 -0.07
C ALA A 30 -17.50 -12.39 0.03
N ASN A 31 -16.36 -12.99 -0.27
CA ASN A 31 -15.04 -12.34 -0.17
C ASN A 31 -14.48 -11.86 -1.52
N MET A 32 -15.26 -11.86 -2.58
CA MET A 32 -14.81 -11.48 -3.92
C MET A 32 -14.20 -10.05 -3.99
N LYS A 33 -14.65 -9.15 -3.11
CA LYS A 33 -14.15 -7.77 -3.01
C LYS A 33 -13.22 -7.54 -1.82
N THR A 34 -12.91 -8.58 -1.04
CA THR A 34 -11.99 -8.48 0.10
C THR A 34 -10.57 -8.40 -0.43
N GLU A 35 -9.85 -7.37 -0.03
CA GLU A 35 -8.46 -7.17 -0.44
C GLU A 35 -7.59 -8.35 0.01
N ASN A 36 -6.68 -8.78 -0.85
CA ASN A 36 -5.78 -9.93 -0.62
C ASN A 36 -6.48 -11.29 -0.42
N TYR A 37 -7.77 -11.41 -0.72
CA TYR A 37 -8.45 -12.70 -0.70
C TYR A 37 -8.02 -13.55 -1.90
N SER A 38 -7.65 -14.81 -1.62
CA SER A 38 -7.36 -15.82 -2.65
C SER A 38 -8.51 -16.80 -2.74
N ARG A 39 -9.02 -17.04 -3.96
CA ARG A 39 -10.10 -17.98 -4.22
C ARG A 39 -9.72 -19.39 -3.73
N GLN A 40 -10.65 -20.05 -3.05
CA GLN A 40 -10.50 -21.44 -2.62
C GLN A 40 -11.17 -22.39 -3.60
N THR A 41 -10.57 -23.57 -3.80
CA THR A 41 -11.11 -24.67 -4.59
C THR A 41 -11.14 -25.94 -3.76
N VAL A 42 -12.12 -26.79 -4.03
CA VAL A 42 -12.28 -28.10 -3.35
C VAL A 42 -11.65 -29.17 -4.23
N GLU A 43 -10.67 -29.87 -3.69
CA GLU A 43 -10.05 -31.03 -4.33
C GLU A 43 -10.80 -32.29 -3.93
N LEU A 44 -11.41 -32.96 -4.92
CA LEU A 44 -12.18 -34.19 -4.71
C LEU A 44 -11.36 -35.39 -5.15
N VAL A 45 -11.40 -36.45 -4.34
CA VAL A 45 -10.78 -37.75 -4.64
C VAL A 45 -11.78 -38.88 -4.50
N THR A 46 -11.54 -39.94 -5.24
CA THR A 46 -12.35 -41.18 -5.10
C THR A 46 -11.99 -41.87 -3.80
N LYS A 47 -12.99 -42.31 -3.03
CA LYS A 47 -12.78 -43.20 -1.88
C LYS A 47 -12.19 -44.54 -2.32
N LYS A 48 -11.38 -45.16 -1.46
CA LYS A 48 -10.78 -46.47 -1.71
C LYS A 48 -11.88 -47.47 -2.09
N PRO A 49 -11.79 -48.12 -3.25
CA PRO A 49 -12.80 -49.06 -3.71
C PRO A 49 -12.85 -50.28 -2.78
N GLN A 50 -14.02 -50.97 -2.76
CA GLN A 50 -14.17 -52.25 -2.14
C GLN A 50 -13.89 -53.33 -3.18
N TYR A 51 -12.91 -54.17 -2.90
CA TYR A 51 -12.61 -55.31 -3.75
C TYR A 51 -13.56 -56.45 -3.45
N THR A 52 -14.19 -56.98 -4.48
CA THR A 52 -15.09 -58.15 -4.43
C THR A 52 -14.58 -59.21 -5.40
N TYR A 53 -15.12 -60.42 -5.32
CA TYR A 53 -14.73 -61.50 -6.25
C TYR A 53 -14.99 -61.12 -7.71
N ASN A 54 -15.97 -60.28 -8.00
CA ASN A 54 -16.32 -59.83 -9.34
C ASN A 54 -15.69 -58.49 -9.75
N GLY A 55 -14.73 -57.95 -8.96
CA GLY A 55 -14.05 -56.69 -9.27
C GLY A 55 -14.13 -55.64 -8.15
N ALA A 56 -13.63 -54.45 -8.44
CA ALA A 56 -13.60 -53.33 -7.51
C ALA A 56 -14.86 -52.47 -7.62
N ILE A 57 -15.56 -52.26 -6.52
CA ILE A 57 -16.75 -51.42 -6.43
C ILE A 57 -16.37 -50.09 -5.79
N GLY A 58 -16.67 -48.95 -6.47
CA GLY A 58 -16.46 -47.60 -5.96
C GLY A 58 -17.31 -47.32 -4.72
N LYS A 59 -16.74 -46.54 -3.77
CA LYS A 59 -17.41 -46.13 -2.51
C LYS A 59 -17.76 -44.64 -2.45
N GLY A 60 -17.77 -43.98 -3.59
CA GLY A 60 -18.11 -42.57 -3.69
C GLY A 60 -16.88 -41.66 -3.67
N VAL A 61 -17.07 -40.43 -3.26
CA VAL A 61 -16.10 -39.32 -3.30
C VAL A 61 -15.76 -38.85 -1.88
N ASP A 62 -14.58 -38.28 -1.73
CA ASP A 62 -14.14 -37.59 -0.52
C ASP A 62 -13.54 -36.22 -0.86
N VAL A 63 -13.58 -35.30 0.09
CA VAL A 63 -12.89 -34.05 0.00
C VAL A 63 -11.46 -34.26 0.49
N ALA A 64 -10.49 -34.22 -0.43
CA ALA A 64 -9.09 -34.40 -0.07
C ALA A 64 -8.49 -33.15 0.61
N ALA A 65 -8.81 -31.97 0.06
CA ALA A 65 -8.34 -30.71 0.58
C ALA A 65 -9.20 -29.55 0.05
N ILE A 66 -9.15 -28.43 0.75
CA ILE A 66 -9.57 -27.14 0.24
C ILE A 66 -8.28 -26.37 0.01
N ARG A 67 -8.00 -26.00 -1.24
CA ARG A 67 -6.76 -25.30 -1.62
C ARG A 67 -7.04 -23.88 -2.06
N ARG A 68 -6.08 -22.97 -1.80
CA ARG A 68 -6.09 -21.62 -2.34
C ARG A 68 -5.45 -21.63 -3.73
N GLU A 69 -6.13 -20.98 -4.67
CA GLU A 69 -5.56 -20.65 -5.98
C GLU A 69 -4.65 -19.42 -5.81
N TYR A 70 -3.36 -19.65 -5.65
CA TYR A 70 -2.39 -18.61 -5.40
C TYR A 70 -1.22 -18.72 -6.37
N ASP A 71 -0.97 -17.63 -7.11
CA ASP A 71 0.15 -17.51 -8.02
C ASP A 71 1.21 -16.61 -7.39
N ASP A 72 2.31 -17.22 -6.95
CA ASP A 72 3.44 -16.55 -6.29
C ASP A 72 4.10 -15.49 -7.17
N LEU A 73 4.24 -15.76 -8.49
CA LEU A 73 4.87 -14.83 -9.42
C LEU A 73 3.98 -13.58 -9.63
N LEU A 74 2.70 -13.81 -9.82
CA LEU A 74 1.73 -12.73 -9.98
C LEU A 74 1.65 -11.90 -8.70
N ALA A 75 1.54 -12.54 -7.54
CA ALA A 75 1.50 -11.86 -6.24
C ALA A 75 2.75 -11.03 -5.97
N LYS A 76 3.94 -11.55 -6.32
CA LYS A 76 5.19 -10.80 -6.23
C LYS A 76 5.22 -9.60 -7.18
N SER A 77 4.73 -9.78 -8.41
CA SER A 77 4.63 -8.70 -9.40
C SER A 77 3.69 -7.58 -8.92
N VAL A 78 2.52 -7.96 -8.37
CA VAL A 78 1.57 -6.99 -7.79
C VAL A 78 2.19 -6.23 -6.62
N ARG A 79 2.87 -6.94 -5.69
CA ARG A 79 3.56 -6.28 -4.57
C ARG A 79 4.63 -5.29 -5.04
N ASN A 80 5.44 -5.67 -6.02
CA ASN A 80 6.48 -4.79 -6.58
C ASN A 80 5.87 -3.57 -7.27
N SER A 81 4.81 -3.76 -8.06
CA SER A 81 4.12 -2.67 -8.73
C SER A 81 3.47 -1.71 -7.74
N ASN A 82 2.84 -2.24 -6.69
CA ASN A 82 2.24 -1.44 -5.63
C ASN A 82 3.30 -0.66 -4.84
N SER A 83 4.43 -1.29 -4.53
CA SER A 83 5.56 -0.62 -3.87
C SER A 83 6.09 0.55 -4.69
N ASN A 84 6.28 0.34 -6.00
CA ASN A 84 6.70 1.41 -6.91
C ASN A 84 5.65 2.53 -7.00
N TYR A 85 4.38 2.17 -7.10
CA TYR A 85 3.29 3.14 -7.12
C TYR A 85 3.28 4.01 -5.86
N LEU A 86 3.35 3.39 -4.68
CA LEU A 86 3.35 4.11 -3.40
C LEU A 86 4.59 5.01 -3.25
N TYR A 87 5.76 4.54 -3.69
CA TYR A 87 6.98 5.35 -3.71
C TYR A 87 6.81 6.62 -4.55
N TYR A 88 6.40 6.47 -5.82
CA TYR A 88 6.23 7.62 -6.70
C TYR A 88 5.07 8.52 -6.29
N ASN A 89 4.00 7.96 -5.73
CA ASN A 89 2.87 8.73 -5.22
C ASN A 89 3.26 9.58 -4.01
N SER A 90 4.00 9.03 -3.06
CA SER A 90 4.52 9.75 -1.90
C SER A 90 5.48 10.86 -2.32
N MET A 91 6.42 10.55 -3.21
CA MET A 91 7.34 11.53 -3.77
C MET A 91 6.61 12.67 -4.50
N SER A 92 5.64 12.33 -5.35
CA SER A 92 4.81 13.31 -6.07
C SER A 92 4.01 14.20 -5.12
N SER A 93 3.44 13.63 -4.07
CA SER A 93 2.67 14.37 -3.06
C SER A 93 3.57 15.38 -2.32
N THR A 94 4.74 14.94 -1.85
CA THR A 94 5.70 15.80 -1.15
C THR A 94 6.20 16.93 -2.05
N LEU A 95 6.56 16.62 -3.30
CA LEU A 95 7.01 17.63 -4.26
C LEU A 95 5.90 18.62 -4.61
N LYS A 96 4.66 18.18 -4.80
CA LYS A 96 3.52 19.08 -5.03
C LYS A 96 3.30 20.04 -3.87
N SER A 97 3.40 19.56 -2.63
CA SER A 97 3.29 20.41 -1.44
C SER A 97 4.39 21.45 -1.40
N ALA A 98 5.64 21.08 -1.72
CA ALA A 98 6.75 22.00 -1.83
C ALA A 98 6.53 23.05 -2.95
N MET A 99 6.08 22.62 -4.13
CA MET A 99 5.75 23.53 -5.25
C MET A 99 4.68 24.53 -4.88
N LEU A 100 3.62 24.11 -4.15
CA LEU A 100 2.57 25.01 -3.68
C LEU A 100 3.09 26.02 -2.67
N TYR A 101 4.00 25.61 -1.80
CA TYR A 101 4.61 26.53 -0.82
C TYR A 101 5.45 27.60 -1.48
N PHE A 102 6.33 27.22 -2.42
CA PHE A 102 7.18 28.20 -3.12
C PHE A 102 6.41 29.07 -4.11
N ASN A 103 5.21 28.65 -4.51
CA ASN A 103 4.26 29.39 -5.36
C ASN A 103 4.90 30.03 -6.60
N GLU A 104 5.84 29.34 -7.24
CA GLU A 104 6.56 29.81 -8.41
C GLU A 104 5.69 29.91 -9.67
N LEU A 105 4.48 29.31 -9.64
CA LEU A 105 3.55 29.32 -10.77
C LEU A 105 2.63 30.53 -10.79
N GLU A 106 2.54 31.28 -9.69
CA GLU A 106 1.70 32.45 -9.56
C GLU A 106 2.56 33.72 -9.52
N SER A 107 2.41 34.60 -10.50
CA SER A 107 3.18 35.82 -10.63
C SER A 107 2.98 36.75 -9.44
N GLY A 108 4.05 37.23 -8.84
CA GLY A 108 4.05 38.27 -7.78
C GLY A 108 4.19 37.75 -6.35
N SER A 109 4.27 36.43 -6.10
CA SER A 109 4.36 35.91 -4.72
C SER A 109 5.43 34.84 -4.47
N GLY A 110 6.09 34.33 -5.50
CA GLY A 110 7.13 33.32 -5.40
C GLY A 110 8.48 33.82 -4.86
N LEU A 111 9.40 32.90 -4.60
CA LEU A 111 10.78 33.23 -4.26
C LEU A 111 11.51 33.88 -5.44
N GLY A 112 11.22 33.42 -6.67
CA GLY A 112 11.75 33.98 -7.90
C GLY A 112 11.33 35.44 -8.13
N ASP A 113 10.09 35.77 -7.81
CA ASP A 113 9.61 37.16 -7.88
C ASP A 113 10.31 38.05 -6.83
N ALA A 114 10.45 37.58 -5.58
CA ALA A 114 11.18 38.32 -4.55
C ALA A 114 12.67 38.57 -4.93
N LEU A 115 13.30 37.60 -5.57
CA LEU A 115 14.66 37.72 -6.09
C LEU A 115 14.73 38.74 -7.22
N LYS A 116 13.77 38.74 -8.13
CA LYS A 116 13.65 39.70 -9.22
C LYS A 116 13.42 41.11 -8.69
N ASP A 117 12.54 41.28 -7.72
CA ASP A 117 12.24 42.58 -7.10
C ASP A 117 13.47 43.15 -6.39
N TYR A 118 14.24 42.28 -5.70
CA TYR A 118 15.52 42.70 -5.10
C TYR A 118 16.53 43.20 -6.15
N PHE A 119 16.71 42.51 -7.25
CA PHE A 119 17.61 42.96 -8.32
C PHE A 119 17.09 44.19 -9.06
N ASN A 120 15.78 44.33 -9.26
CA ASN A 120 15.17 45.53 -9.82
C ASN A 120 15.43 46.75 -8.90
N ALA A 121 15.25 46.60 -7.59
CA ALA A 121 15.51 47.66 -6.62
C ALA A 121 17.00 48.05 -6.62
N TRP A 122 17.93 47.11 -6.79
CA TRP A 122 19.36 47.40 -7.00
C TRP A 122 19.60 48.22 -8.27
N GLN A 123 18.98 47.83 -9.37
CA GLN A 123 19.12 48.53 -10.65
C GLN A 123 18.56 49.95 -10.56
N ASP A 124 17.40 50.14 -9.93
CA ASP A 124 16.78 51.43 -9.72
C ASP A 124 17.65 52.35 -8.85
N LEU A 125 18.28 51.81 -7.81
CA LEU A 125 19.22 52.56 -6.99
C LEU A 125 20.47 52.93 -7.79
N SER A 126 21.03 52.02 -8.59
CA SER A 126 22.22 52.25 -9.43
C SER A 126 21.98 53.30 -10.49
N ASN A 127 20.77 53.47 -11.00
CA ASN A 127 20.37 54.45 -11.99
C ASN A 127 20.04 55.83 -11.37
N SER A 128 20.02 55.94 -10.02
CA SER A 128 19.77 57.21 -9.34
C SER A 128 21.07 58.01 -9.21
N ALA A 129 20.95 59.36 -9.15
CA ALA A 129 22.08 60.22 -8.93
C ALA A 129 22.77 59.91 -7.59
N PRO A 130 24.12 60.06 -7.49
CA PRO A 130 24.88 59.69 -6.29
C PRO A 130 24.63 60.62 -5.10
N ASP A 131 23.85 61.66 -5.23
CA ASP A 131 23.61 62.66 -4.18
C ASP A 131 22.53 62.19 -3.17
N ASP A 132 22.64 62.68 -1.93
CA ASP A 132 21.68 62.46 -0.83
C ASP A 132 20.34 63.19 -1.08
N THR A 133 19.77 62.97 -2.24
CA THR A 133 18.44 63.45 -2.59
C THR A 133 17.36 62.60 -1.92
N SER A 134 16.21 63.16 -1.66
CA SER A 134 15.05 62.41 -1.10
C SER A 134 14.67 61.20 -1.96
N GLU A 135 14.94 61.25 -3.28
CA GLU A 135 14.73 60.14 -4.21
C GLU A 135 15.71 58.98 -3.96
N SER A 136 17.01 59.28 -3.79
CA SER A 136 18.04 58.28 -3.48
C SER A 136 17.78 57.59 -2.14
N LEU A 137 17.36 58.34 -1.11
CA LEU A 137 16.98 57.79 0.19
C LEU A 137 15.76 56.84 0.08
N THR A 138 14.76 57.22 -0.69
CA THR A 138 13.56 56.36 -0.92
C THR A 138 13.97 55.06 -1.62
N LYS A 139 14.81 55.09 -2.65
CA LYS A 139 15.28 53.89 -3.36
C LYS A 139 16.12 52.97 -2.49
N ARG A 140 16.93 53.52 -1.56
CA ARG A 140 17.66 52.73 -0.55
C ARG A 140 16.70 52.04 0.39
N THR A 141 15.64 52.69 0.83
CA THR A 141 14.60 52.06 1.68
C THR A 141 13.92 50.92 0.94
N VAL A 142 13.49 51.10 -0.31
CA VAL A 142 12.88 50.07 -1.14
C VAL A 142 13.83 48.88 -1.32
N LEU A 143 15.13 49.12 -1.54
CA LEU A 143 16.10 48.02 -1.64
C LEU A 143 16.23 47.24 -0.33
N VAL A 144 16.25 47.91 0.83
CA VAL A 144 16.32 47.25 2.14
C VAL A 144 15.06 46.44 2.39
N GLU A 145 13.85 46.94 2.06
CA GLU A 145 12.60 46.24 2.19
C GLU A 145 12.53 45.00 1.26
N ALA A 146 13.01 45.11 0.02
CA ALA A 146 13.13 44.00 -0.91
C ALA A 146 14.10 42.92 -0.41
N ALA A 147 15.24 43.36 0.17
CA ALA A 147 16.23 42.45 0.77
C ALA A 147 15.65 41.70 1.98
N ASP A 148 14.91 42.38 2.86
CA ASP A 148 14.25 41.78 4.04
C ASP A 148 13.18 40.80 3.62
N THR A 149 12.36 41.16 2.62
CA THR A 149 11.35 40.27 2.04
C THR A 149 11.98 39.01 1.46
N LEU A 150 13.06 39.13 0.69
CA LEU A 150 13.77 37.97 0.13
C LEU A 150 14.38 37.11 1.24
N ALA A 151 15.05 37.73 2.24
CA ALA A 151 15.63 37.00 3.36
C ALA A 151 14.55 36.21 4.16
N THR A 152 13.41 36.85 4.40
CA THR A 152 12.28 36.23 5.08
C THR A 152 11.75 35.03 4.28
N LYS A 153 11.53 35.18 2.97
CA LYS A 153 11.05 34.09 2.11
C LYS A 153 12.03 32.92 2.06
N ILE A 154 13.35 33.19 2.02
CA ILE A 154 14.37 32.13 2.07
C ILE A 154 14.31 31.38 3.41
N LYS A 155 14.22 32.12 4.52
CA LYS A 155 14.15 31.54 5.86
C LYS A 155 12.90 30.70 6.05
N ASP A 156 11.76 31.21 5.63
CA ASP A 156 10.47 30.49 5.74
C ASP A 156 10.45 29.24 4.85
N GLY A 157 11.03 29.34 3.63
CA GLY A 157 11.20 28.20 2.74
C GLY A 157 12.11 27.11 3.33
N TYR A 158 13.21 27.51 3.96
CA TYR A 158 14.07 26.57 4.68
C TYR A 158 13.32 25.87 5.82
N GLN A 159 12.60 26.63 6.65
CA GLN A 159 11.81 26.07 7.76
C GLN A 159 10.75 25.11 7.25
N TYR A 160 10.02 25.45 6.18
CA TYR A 160 9.05 24.57 5.56
C TYR A 160 9.67 23.23 5.10
N LEU A 161 10.84 23.28 4.45
CA LEU A 161 11.54 22.08 3.99
C LEU A 161 12.02 21.22 5.17
N GLU A 162 12.48 21.86 6.25
CA GLU A 162 12.87 21.17 7.49
C GLU A 162 11.67 20.48 8.13
N ASP A 163 10.54 21.16 8.24
CA ASP A 163 9.29 20.59 8.77
C ASP A 163 8.77 19.46 7.90
N ALA A 164 8.82 19.59 6.58
CA ALA A 164 8.46 18.54 5.64
C ALA A 164 9.35 17.29 5.78
N ARG A 165 10.67 17.49 5.98
CA ARG A 165 11.60 16.38 6.26
C ARG A 165 11.27 15.70 7.59
N ASN A 166 11.03 16.46 8.64
CA ASN A 166 10.68 15.93 9.95
C ASN A 166 9.36 15.13 9.88
N GLN A 167 8.38 15.62 9.09
CA GLN A 167 7.14 14.88 8.87
C GLN A 167 7.36 13.55 8.12
N CYS A 168 8.28 13.52 7.15
CA CYS A 168 8.67 12.27 6.49
C CYS A 168 9.31 11.29 7.49
N ASP A 169 10.20 11.77 8.37
CA ASP A 169 10.84 10.93 9.38
C ASP A 169 9.81 10.33 10.38
N ILE A 170 8.82 11.12 10.80
CA ILE A 170 7.71 10.63 11.63
C ILE A 170 6.90 9.57 10.90
N THR A 171 6.62 9.78 9.61
CA THR A 171 5.89 8.81 8.80
C THR A 171 6.66 7.50 8.69
N ILE A 172 7.97 7.56 8.39
CA ILE A 172 8.85 6.38 8.35
C ILE A 172 8.85 5.64 9.70
N GLN A 173 8.92 6.35 10.81
CA GLN A 173 8.88 5.74 12.14
C GLN A 173 7.56 4.99 12.39
N ASN A 174 6.44 5.58 12.00
CA ASN A 174 5.12 4.94 12.11
C ASN A 174 5.02 3.67 11.25
N GLU A 175 5.50 3.73 10.00
CA GLU A 175 5.51 2.58 9.10
C GLU A 175 6.43 1.45 9.63
N VAL A 176 7.60 1.78 10.18
CA VAL A 176 8.49 0.79 10.82
C VAL A 176 7.81 0.13 12.01
N ASN A 177 7.10 0.89 12.84
CA ASN A 177 6.35 0.34 13.96
C ASN A 177 5.25 -0.61 13.48
N ALA A 178 4.48 -0.23 12.45
CA ALA A 178 3.46 -1.09 11.85
C ALA A 178 4.05 -2.39 11.28
N ILE A 179 5.20 -2.33 10.60
CA ILE A 179 5.92 -3.51 10.10
C ILE A 179 6.33 -4.43 11.27
N ASN A 180 6.83 -3.89 12.36
CA ASN A 180 7.22 -4.67 13.54
C ASN A 180 6.02 -5.37 14.19
N GLU A 181 4.87 -4.70 14.27
CA GLU A 181 3.62 -5.30 14.75
C GLU A 181 3.16 -6.46 13.87
N ILE A 182 3.13 -6.25 12.53
CA ILE A 182 2.77 -7.30 11.56
C ILE A 182 3.74 -8.48 11.68
N THR A 183 5.04 -8.23 11.79
CA THR A 183 6.07 -9.28 11.94
C THR A 183 5.84 -10.11 13.21
N THR A 184 5.45 -9.45 14.30
CA THR A 184 5.10 -10.12 15.56
C THR A 184 3.86 -11.00 15.40
N GLN A 185 2.84 -10.50 14.69
CA GLN A 185 1.62 -11.27 14.40
C GLN A 185 1.93 -12.49 13.50
N ILE A 186 2.77 -12.34 12.48
CA ILE A 186 3.21 -13.46 11.62
C ILE A 186 3.95 -14.51 12.45
N ALA A 187 4.84 -14.10 13.36
CA ALA A 187 5.56 -15.06 14.22
C ALA A 187 4.61 -15.83 15.14
N LYS A 188 3.55 -15.17 15.65
CA LYS A 188 2.50 -15.82 16.45
C LYS A 188 1.70 -16.81 15.62
N LEU A 189 1.21 -16.40 14.44
CA LEU A 189 0.46 -17.24 13.53
C LEU A 189 1.26 -18.47 13.08
N ASN A 190 2.55 -18.32 12.79
CA ASN A 190 3.42 -19.44 12.44
C ASN A 190 3.50 -20.49 13.55
N LYS A 191 3.53 -20.07 14.82
CA LYS A 191 3.50 -21.01 15.96
C LYS A 191 2.15 -21.73 16.06
N GLU A 192 1.06 -21.03 15.82
CA GLU A 192 -0.29 -21.60 15.82
C GLU A 192 -0.47 -22.61 14.66
N ILE A 193 0.04 -22.31 13.47
CA ILE A 193 0.07 -23.20 12.31
C ILE A 193 0.84 -24.48 12.64
N VAL A 194 2.07 -24.38 13.14
CA VAL A 194 2.89 -25.54 13.51
C VAL A 194 2.18 -26.40 14.55
N ALA A 195 1.52 -25.78 15.54
CA ALA A 195 0.77 -26.51 16.55
C ALA A 195 -0.48 -27.24 15.97
N ALA A 196 -1.20 -26.61 15.05
CA ALA A 196 -2.35 -27.23 14.38
C ALA A 196 -1.91 -28.39 13.48
N GLU A 197 -0.85 -28.23 12.72
CA GLU A 197 -0.28 -29.28 11.86
C GLU A 197 0.23 -30.48 12.65
N ALA A 198 0.84 -30.25 13.82
CA ALA A 198 1.27 -31.31 14.73
C ALA A 198 0.08 -32.13 15.27
N LEU A 199 -1.12 -31.56 15.31
CA LEU A 199 -2.37 -32.23 15.67
C LEU A 199 -3.07 -32.89 14.46
N GLY A 200 -2.46 -32.86 13.28
CA GLY A 200 -3.02 -33.42 12.04
C GLY A 200 -4.15 -32.57 11.43
N GLN A 201 -4.28 -31.32 11.84
CA GLN A 201 -5.20 -30.38 11.23
C GLN A 201 -4.48 -29.60 10.12
N PRO A 202 -4.99 -29.61 8.85
CA PRO A 202 -4.40 -28.81 7.81
C PRO A 202 -4.57 -27.33 8.14
N ALA A 203 -3.48 -26.59 8.19
CA ALA A 203 -3.50 -25.14 8.30
C ALA A 203 -3.76 -24.52 6.92
N ASN A 204 -5.01 -24.14 6.66
CA ASN A 204 -5.45 -23.49 5.41
C ASN A 204 -5.72 -22.00 5.62
#